data_11192ce20570b376e66419f8799104c2
#
_entry.id   11192ce20570b376e66419f8799104c2
#
_cell.length_a   1.000
_cell.length_b   1.000
_cell.length_c   1.000
_cell.angle_alpha   90.00
_cell.angle_beta   90.00
_cell.angle_gamma   90.00
#
_symmetry.space_group_name_H-M   'P 1'
#
loop_
_entity.id
_entity.type
_entity.pdbx_description
1 polymer ?
#
loop_
_entity_poly.entity_id
_entity_poly.type
_entity_poly.pdbx_seq_one_letter_code
_entity_poly.pdbx_strand_id
1 'polypeptide(L)'
;MANKRKLPPMIKFLVDIFKSSKARCVFVLFVLALSTLGMFMLDELNHTRKYYLTFLEDNAVLHFMQIFNIKRMNILKGAWILFFFGIAFVLLVLIGNVIERKILNTSSNKKLVKALYYSIIVLVFLAFIAFAYLLGAFKKIENSAGIFLNLLYTVLICLLFIVIFFVLAIVSYYVIKLLTYCGIVAVTRLKKFGKEVYKDQRQTMIERGEIKLEEYDVTSAEKVFPALVKIDEKGNCENTVNTDINLNSLALQFQSYCSNVHKIYYELPLIRSFLAGLGTSRLIILEGLSGTGKSMLPRMFSNFIGSKAFFAPVQATWRDKTDVLGFYSEFAKTFKSTQFLENLYSASYSDKTNLMVLDEMNLSRIEYYFADFLSVMEYPPEDWKIRVCEVQAGQTLPKKLENGCISVPTNTWFIGTANTDDSTFTITDKVYDRAVVIDFEEKATPIITDYNSSPINLSAEKLRELFDVAENDENNRLSSAETEKFLKICDFMKQSFNVSFGNRIMVQIESFVPIYVALGGSKEDALDFMFARKILRKVDGMFEDFVKDELINLTKLINSLYGKNVFKETEKLILKFTKRLV
;
A
#
# COMPACT_ATOMS: atom_id res chain seq x y z
N MET A 1 -4.38 1.33 28.55
CA MET A 1 -4.22 1.25 27.08
C MET A 1 -5.58 1.50 26.45
N ALA A 2 -5.76 2.61 25.75
CA ALA A 2 -7.07 3.08 25.30
C ALA A 2 -7.48 2.35 24.02
N ASN A 3 -8.59 1.62 24.13
CA ASN A 3 -9.24 0.88 23.07
C ASN A 3 -9.70 1.85 21.95
N LYS A 4 -8.98 1.93 20.82
CA LYS A 4 -9.40 2.69 19.63
C LYS A 4 -10.59 1.98 18.98
N ARG A 5 -11.81 2.35 19.39
CA ARG A 5 -13.06 1.87 18.77
C ARG A 5 -13.08 2.28 17.29
N LYS A 6 -13.21 1.32 16.38
CA LYS A 6 -13.41 1.56 14.95
C LYS A 6 -14.73 2.30 14.75
N LEU A 7 -14.67 3.46 14.12
CA LEU A 7 -15.84 4.26 13.74
C LEU A 7 -16.69 3.50 12.69
N PRO A 8 -18.04 3.59 12.75
CA PRO A 8 -18.93 3.04 11.74
C PRO A 8 -18.57 3.55 10.32
N PRO A 9 -18.78 2.76 9.26
CA PRO A 9 -18.34 3.10 7.90
C PRO A 9 -18.81 4.48 7.41
N MET A 10 -20.04 4.86 7.73
CA MET A 10 -20.62 6.15 7.33
C MET A 10 -19.97 7.32 8.08
N ILE A 11 -19.62 7.13 9.36
CA ILE A 11 -18.93 8.16 10.15
C ILE A 11 -17.46 8.24 9.75
N LYS A 12 -16.85 7.10 9.39
CA LYS A 12 -15.49 7.08 8.84
C LYS A 12 -15.45 7.80 7.49
N PHE A 13 -16.44 7.60 6.62
CA PHE A 13 -16.59 8.31 5.34
C PHE A 13 -16.73 9.82 5.56
N LEU A 14 -17.56 10.28 6.50
CA LEU A 14 -17.70 11.71 6.84
C LEU A 14 -16.38 12.28 7.42
N VAL A 15 -15.73 11.56 8.32
CA VAL A 15 -14.44 11.99 8.90
C VAL A 15 -13.34 12.02 7.84
N ASP A 16 -13.33 11.08 6.89
CA ASP A 16 -12.36 11.04 5.80
C ASP A 16 -12.65 12.14 4.75
N ILE A 17 -13.93 12.51 4.52
CA ILE A 17 -14.31 13.72 3.77
C ILE A 17 -13.73 14.97 4.43
N PHE A 18 -13.85 15.14 5.75
CA PHE A 18 -13.31 16.30 6.45
C PHE A 18 -11.77 16.27 6.63
N LYS A 19 -11.12 15.12 6.52
CA LYS A 19 -9.67 15.01 6.44
C LYS A 19 -9.11 15.34 5.05
N SER A 20 -9.90 15.15 4.01
CA SER A 20 -9.51 15.47 2.65
C SER A 20 -9.64 16.98 2.39
N SER A 21 -8.53 17.63 2.06
CA SER A 21 -8.51 19.04 1.65
C SER A 21 -9.46 19.33 0.46
N LYS A 22 -9.60 18.39 -0.48
CA LYS A 22 -10.51 18.50 -1.63
C LYS A 22 -11.99 18.50 -1.19
N ALA A 23 -12.35 17.65 -0.23
CA ALA A 23 -13.73 17.53 0.22
C ALA A 23 -14.15 18.72 1.10
N ARG A 24 -13.24 19.31 1.86
CA ARG A 24 -13.48 20.57 2.57
C ARG A 24 -13.77 21.72 1.60
N CYS A 25 -13.03 21.81 0.49
CA CYS A 25 -13.29 22.81 -0.55
C CYS A 25 -14.63 22.60 -1.23
N VAL A 26 -15.01 21.38 -1.56
CA VAL A 26 -16.33 21.06 -2.16
C VAL A 26 -17.45 21.40 -1.18
N PHE A 27 -17.29 21.13 0.12
CA PHE A 27 -18.29 21.48 1.13
C PHE A 27 -18.46 22.99 1.28
N VAL A 28 -17.35 23.76 1.32
CA VAL A 28 -17.40 25.23 1.35
C VAL A 28 -18.06 25.80 0.10
N LEU A 29 -17.75 25.25 -1.09
CA LEU A 29 -18.42 25.65 -2.34
C LEU A 29 -19.91 25.32 -2.32
N PHE A 30 -20.31 24.17 -1.77
CA PHE A 30 -21.71 23.79 -1.63
C PHE A 30 -22.49 24.71 -0.68
N VAL A 31 -21.88 25.06 0.46
CA VAL A 31 -22.47 26.02 1.41
C VAL A 31 -22.58 27.41 0.80
N LEU A 32 -21.57 27.86 0.06
CA LEU A 32 -21.61 29.13 -0.68
C LEU A 32 -22.68 29.12 -1.77
N ALA A 33 -22.83 28.04 -2.54
CA ALA A 33 -23.87 27.88 -3.56
C ALA A 33 -25.26 27.87 -2.94
N LEU A 34 -25.46 27.20 -1.80
CA LEU A 34 -26.73 27.22 -1.06
C LEU A 34 -27.08 28.62 -0.51
N SER A 35 -26.09 29.35 0.00
CA SER A 35 -26.30 30.70 0.53
C SER A 35 -26.66 31.71 -0.60
N THR A 36 -26.05 31.56 -1.80
CA THR A 36 -26.39 32.39 -2.97
C THR A 36 -27.73 32.03 -3.55
N LEU A 37 -28.09 30.74 -3.60
CA LEU A 37 -29.43 30.31 -4.03
C LEU A 37 -30.50 30.84 -3.07
N GLY A 38 -30.25 30.79 -1.76
CA GLY A 38 -31.12 31.37 -0.74
C GLY A 38 -31.30 32.87 -0.88
N MET A 39 -30.24 33.61 -1.22
CA MET A 39 -30.28 35.04 -1.48
C MET A 39 -31.04 35.38 -2.79
N PHE A 40 -30.83 34.57 -3.83
CA PHE A 40 -31.54 34.73 -5.10
C PHE A 40 -33.05 34.48 -4.93
N MET A 41 -33.41 33.44 -4.18
CA MET A 41 -34.81 33.15 -3.82
C MET A 41 -35.44 34.26 -2.98
N LEU A 42 -34.69 34.88 -2.06
CA LEU A 42 -35.14 36.01 -1.24
C LEU A 42 -35.34 37.27 -2.08
N ASP A 43 -34.56 37.50 -3.14
CA ASP A 43 -34.66 38.63 -4.06
C ASP A 43 -35.89 38.48 -5.00
N GLU A 44 -36.13 37.28 -5.50
CA GLU A 44 -37.27 36.96 -6.34
C GLU A 44 -38.60 36.99 -5.57
N LEU A 45 -38.61 36.55 -4.30
CA LEU A 45 -39.74 36.69 -3.39
C LEU A 45 -40.05 38.15 -3.05
N ASN A 46 -39.06 39.02 -3.05
CA ASN A 46 -39.21 40.46 -2.84
C ASN A 46 -39.82 41.21 -4.06
N HIS A 47 -39.60 40.66 -5.28
CA HIS A 47 -40.20 41.24 -6.51
C HIS A 47 -41.66 40.87 -6.67
N THR A 48 -42.12 39.77 -6.07
CA THR A 48 -43.45 39.23 -6.36
C THR A 48 -44.54 39.54 -5.35
N ARG A 49 -44.27 40.09 -4.15
CA ARG A 49 -45.35 40.37 -3.18
C ARG A 49 -45.10 41.52 -2.18
N LYS A 50 -45.97 42.52 -2.27
CA LYS A 50 -46.23 43.58 -1.27
C LYS A 50 -46.71 43.07 0.11
N TYR A 51 -47.03 41.81 0.27
CA TYR A 51 -47.67 41.22 1.46
C TYR A 51 -46.71 40.70 2.53
N TYR A 52 -45.45 40.52 2.24
CA TYR A 52 -44.47 40.02 3.23
C TYR A 52 -43.68 41.14 3.92
N LEU A 53 -43.86 42.39 3.51
CA LEU A 53 -43.14 43.52 4.11
C LEU A 53 -43.64 43.86 5.52
N THR A 54 -44.89 43.62 5.85
CA THR A 54 -45.45 43.88 7.19
C THR A 54 -44.92 42.91 8.27
N PHE A 55 -44.52 41.67 7.90
CA PHE A 55 -43.96 40.71 8.83
C PHE A 55 -42.48 40.99 9.19
N LEU A 56 -41.75 41.68 8.30
CA LEU A 56 -40.35 42.05 8.53
C LEU A 56 -40.22 43.41 9.23
N GLU A 57 -41.24 44.24 9.23
CA GLU A 57 -41.24 45.56 9.87
C GLU A 57 -41.22 45.48 11.42
N ASP A 58 -41.71 44.40 12.00
CA ASP A 58 -41.71 44.16 13.45
C ASP A 58 -40.53 43.37 14.02
N ASN A 59 -39.51 43.04 13.22
CA ASN A 59 -38.43 42.19 13.65
C ASN A 59 -37.19 42.98 14.11
N ALA A 60 -36.58 42.49 15.19
CA ALA A 60 -35.34 43.02 15.82
C ALA A 60 -34.17 43.22 14.83
N VAL A 61 -34.12 42.48 13.70
CA VAL A 61 -33.13 42.60 12.65
C VAL A 61 -33.28 43.92 11.87
N LEU A 62 -34.50 44.34 11.55
CA LEU A 62 -34.74 45.61 10.88
C LEU A 62 -34.45 46.80 11.83
N HIS A 63 -34.78 46.66 13.10
CA HIS A 63 -34.46 47.68 14.09
C HIS A 63 -32.94 47.84 14.29
N PHE A 64 -32.21 46.75 14.27
CA PHE A 64 -30.74 46.74 14.26
C PHE A 64 -30.14 47.40 13.01
N MET A 65 -30.76 47.15 11.84
CA MET A 65 -30.35 47.76 10.56
C MET A 65 -30.63 49.26 10.47
N GLN A 66 -31.73 49.73 11.07
CA GLN A 66 -32.09 51.16 11.18
C GLN A 66 -31.13 51.92 12.09
N ILE A 67 -30.69 51.32 13.21
CA ILE A 67 -29.69 51.89 14.13
C ILE A 67 -28.36 52.16 13.42
N PHE A 68 -27.96 51.33 12.45
CA PHE A 68 -26.70 51.46 11.70
C PHE A 68 -26.87 52.18 10.36
N ASN A 69 -28.04 52.73 10.03
CA ASN A 69 -28.33 53.47 8.80
C ASN A 69 -27.91 52.72 7.49
N ILE A 70 -28.08 51.39 7.49
CA ILE A 70 -27.66 50.50 6.40
C ILE A 70 -28.77 50.45 5.36
N LYS A 71 -28.61 51.14 4.22
CA LYS A 71 -29.56 51.09 3.10
C LYS A 71 -29.59 49.69 2.47
N ARG A 72 -30.78 49.19 2.12
CA ARG A 72 -31.05 47.87 1.51
C ARG A 72 -30.11 47.52 0.33
N MET A 73 -29.80 48.50 -0.52
CA MET A 73 -28.87 48.36 -1.65
C MET A 73 -27.41 48.00 -1.20
N ASN A 74 -27.01 48.43 -0.02
CA ASN A 74 -25.65 48.17 0.52
C ASN A 74 -25.49 46.75 1.04
N ILE A 75 -26.59 46.12 1.46
CA ILE A 75 -26.59 44.71 1.92
C ILE A 75 -26.37 43.76 0.73
N LEU A 76 -27.08 44.00 -0.40
CA LEU A 76 -26.94 43.22 -1.61
C LEU A 76 -25.51 43.32 -2.17
N LYS A 77 -24.95 44.54 -2.20
CA LYS A 77 -23.56 44.76 -2.60
C LYS A 77 -22.56 44.10 -1.64
N GLY A 78 -22.82 44.16 -0.33
CA GLY A 78 -22.03 43.48 0.68
C GLY A 78 -22.05 41.95 0.53
N ALA A 79 -23.20 41.39 0.19
CA ALA A 79 -23.36 39.96 -0.03
C ALA A 79 -22.56 39.47 -1.27
N TRP A 80 -22.62 40.23 -2.38
CA TRP A 80 -21.79 39.94 -3.56
C TRP A 80 -20.28 40.04 -3.27
N ILE A 81 -19.87 41.02 -2.50
CA ILE A 81 -18.50 41.20 -2.08
C ILE A 81 -18.05 40.00 -1.23
N LEU A 82 -18.86 39.53 -0.28
CA LEU A 82 -18.57 38.32 0.54
C LEU A 82 -18.49 37.05 -0.30
N PHE A 83 -19.33 36.93 -1.33
CA PHE A 83 -19.33 35.79 -2.26
C PHE A 83 -18.02 35.72 -3.05
N PHE A 84 -17.61 36.84 -3.68
CA PHE A 84 -16.34 36.87 -4.40
C PHE A 84 -15.13 36.69 -3.49
N PHE A 85 -15.20 37.19 -2.26
CA PHE A 85 -14.17 36.95 -1.24
C PHE A 85 -14.09 35.47 -0.85
N GLY A 86 -15.24 34.79 -0.69
CA GLY A 86 -15.31 33.36 -0.44
C GLY A 86 -14.67 32.54 -1.56
N ILE A 87 -14.96 32.87 -2.81
CA ILE A 87 -14.32 32.22 -3.99
C ILE A 87 -12.80 32.45 -3.99
N ALA A 88 -12.35 33.69 -3.79
CA ALA A 88 -10.92 34.02 -3.74
C ALA A 88 -10.21 33.28 -2.58
N PHE A 89 -10.85 33.16 -1.42
CA PHE A 89 -10.33 32.41 -0.28
C PHE A 89 -10.22 30.91 -0.58
N VAL A 90 -11.24 30.31 -1.22
CA VAL A 90 -11.20 28.89 -1.65
C VAL A 90 -10.08 28.65 -2.65
N LEU A 91 -9.91 29.54 -3.63
CA LEU A 91 -8.81 29.46 -4.59
C LEU A 91 -7.43 29.56 -3.90
N LEU A 92 -7.28 30.44 -2.91
CA LEU A 92 -6.06 30.56 -2.11
C LEU A 92 -5.75 29.30 -1.31
N VAL A 93 -6.76 28.68 -0.69
CA VAL A 93 -6.62 27.40 0.03
C VAL A 93 -6.23 26.28 -0.93
N LEU A 94 -6.79 26.25 -2.14
CA LEU A 94 -6.42 25.27 -3.18
C LEU A 94 -4.98 25.45 -3.64
N ILE A 95 -4.58 26.70 -3.92
CA ILE A 95 -3.20 27.03 -4.30
C ILE A 95 -2.23 26.68 -3.15
N GLY A 96 -2.57 27.04 -1.92
CA GLY A 96 -1.78 26.70 -0.73
C GLY A 96 -1.57 25.19 -0.55
N ASN A 97 -2.61 24.39 -0.79
CA ASN A 97 -2.50 22.92 -0.74
C ASN A 97 -1.62 22.33 -1.86
N VAL A 98 -1.63 22.96 -3.05
CA VAL A 98 -0.75 22.54 -4.17
C VAL A 98 0.70 22.90 -3.84
N ILE A 99 0.94 24.10 -3.30
CA ILE A 99 2.26 24.57 -2.86
C ILE A 99 2.80 23.68 -1.73
N GLU A 100 1.95 23.34 -0.74
CA GLU A 100 2.34 22.46 0.36
C GLU A 100 2.72 21.05 -0.11
N ARG A 101 2.00 20.48 -1.06
CA ARG A 101 2.26 19.13 -1.58
C ARG A 101 3.43 19.04 -2.55
N LYS A 102 3.57 20.03 -3.46
CA LYS A 102 4.59 19.97 -4.53
C LYS A 102 5.90 20.67 -4.16
N ILE A 103 5.85 21.76 -3.39
CA ILE A 103 7.01 22.63 -3.19
C ILE A 103 7.61 22.49 -1.79
N LEU A 104 6.80 22.32 -0.74
CA LEU A 104 7.31 22.17 0.64
C LEU A 104 7.96 20.82 0.92
N ASN A 105 7.56 19.76 0.20
CA ASN A 105 8.19 18.45 0.34
C ASN A 105 9.52 18.33 -0.44
N THR A 106 9.73 19.19 -1.44
CA THR A 106 10.90 19.14 -2.34
C THR A 106 11.93 20.26 -2.08
N SER A 107 11.59 21.32 -1.35
CA SER A 107 12.46 22.50 -1.19
C SER A 107 13.27 22.47 0.11
N SER A 108 14.57 22.71 0.01
CA SER A 108 15.48 22.90 1.17
C SER A 108 15.15 24.16 1.99
N ASN A 109 14.36 25.10 1.47
CA ASN A 109 14.11 26.41 2.10
C ASN A 109 12.63 26.62 2.50
N LYS A 110 12.13 25.75 3.38
CA LYS A 110 10.73 25.75 3.87
C LYS A 110 10.25 27.08 4.47
N LYS A 111 11.17 27.89 5.04
CA LYS A 111 10.85 29.21 5.61
C LYS A 111 10.50 30.22 4.53
N LEU A 112 11.26 30.26 3.42
CA LEU A 112 11.06 31.19 2.32
C LEU A 112 9.73 30.93 1.60
N VAL A 113 9.39 29.68 1.35
CA VAL A 113 8.13 29.26 0.70
C VAL A 113 6.92 29.63 1.55
N LYS A 114 7.00 29.46 2.88
CA LYS A 114 5.95 29.91 3.81
C LYS A 114 5.81 31.44 3.81
N ALA A 115 6.91 32.18 3.83
CA ALA A 115 6.89 33.65 3.76
C ALA A 115 6.24 34.14 2.47
N LEU A 116 6.57 33.54 1.32
CA LEU A 116 5.99 33.85 0.01
C LEU A 116 4.48 33.58 -0.03
N TYR A 117 4.04 32.47 0.56
CA TYR A 117 2.62 32.11 0.69
C TYR A 117 1.84 33.14 1.51
N TYR A 118 2.36 33.55 2.68
CA TYR A 118 1.72 34.58 3.49
C TYR A 118 1.72 35.96 2.80
N SER A 119 2.78 36.30 2.05
CA SER A 119 2.83 37.53 1.27
C SER A 119 1.76 37.57 0.18
N ILE A 120 1.49 36.45 -0.50
CA ILE A 120 0.41 36.33 -1.49
C ILE A 120 -0.95 36.52 -0.84
N ILE A 121 -1.19 35.97 0.35
CA ILE A 121 -2.44 36.16 1.10
C ILE A 121 -2.67 37.64 1.40
N VAL A 122 -1.64 38.34 1.89
CA VAL A 122 -1.69 39.80 2.19
C VAL A 122 -1.98 40.57 0.91
N LEU A 123 -1.33 40.27 -0.21
CA LEU A 123 -1.50 40.93 -1.51
C LEU A 123 -2.93 40.77 -2.05
N VAL A 124 -3.52 39.58 -1.94
CA VAL A 124 -4.93 39.32 -2.33
C VAL A 124 -5.89 40.07 -1.41
N PHE A 125 -5.58 40.17 -0.12
CA PHE A 125 -6.38 40.95 0.81
C PHE A 125 -6.36 42.46 0.48
N LEU A 126 -5.19 42.99 0.15
CA LEU A 126 -5.04 44.41 -0.30
C LEU A 126 -5.73 44.67 -1.65
N ALA A 127 -5.63 43.73 -2.60
CA ALA A 127 -6.32 43.81 -3.88
C ALA A 127 -7.84 43.82 -3.71
N PHE A 128 -8.36 43.04 -2.73
CA PHE A 128 -9.77 43.03 -2.38
C PHE A 128 -10.25 44.36 -1.79
N ILE A 129 -9.49 44.98 -0.92
CA ILE A 129 -9.81 46.30 -0.37
C ILE A 129 -9.84 47.36 -1.51
N ALA A 130 -8.87 47.30 -2.43
CA ALA A 130 -8.84 48.17 -3.61
C ALA A 130 -10.03 47.96 -4.54
N PHE A 131 -10.45 46.70 -4.74
CA PHE A 131 -11.60 46.35 -5.54
C PHE A 131 -12.93 46.83 -4.90
N ALA A 132 -13.06 46.68 -3.58
CA ALA A 132 -14.20 47.22 -2.84
C ALA A 132 -14.30 48.75 -2.95
N TYR A 133 -13.14 49.42 -2.97
CA TYR A 133 -13.05 50.87 -3.21
C TYR A 133 -13.49 51.26 -4.64
N LEU A 134 -12.98 50.56 -5.65
CA LEU A 134 -13.32 50.79 -7.06
C LEU A 134 -14.84 50.54 -7.38
N LEU A 135 -15.52 49.61 -6.70
CA LEU A 135 -16.93 49.34 -6.84
C LEU A 135 -17.84 50.45 -6.26
N GLY A 136 -17.28 51.55 -5.79
CA GLY A 136 -18.03 52.71 -5.32
C GLY A 136 -18.76 52.51 -4.00
N ALA A 137 -18.23 51.62 -3.15
CA ALA A 137 -18.63 51.56 -1.73
C ALA A 137 -18.46 52.89 -1.00
N PHE A 138 -17.75 53.84 -1.63
CA PHE A 138 -17.29 55.12 -1.06
C PHE A 138 -17.69 56.35 -1.86
N LYS A 139 -18.86 56.39 -2.50
CA LYS A 139 -19.32 57.55 -3.21
C LYS A 139 -19.81 58.67 -2.25
N LYS A 140 -19.12 59.79 -2.28
CA LYS A 140 -19.33 61.11 -1.68
C LYS A 140 -18.70 61.34 -0.30
N ILE A 141 -17.49 61.87 -0.32
CA ILE A 141 -17.00 62.75 0.75
C ILE A 141 -16.09 63.81 0.15
N GLU A 142 -16.47 65.07 0.36
CA GLU A 142 -15.87 66.25 -0.26
C GLU A 142 -14.68 66.85 0.56
N ASN A 143 -14.32 66.29 1.72
CA ASN A 143 -13.24 66.81 2.55
C ASN A 143 -12.19 65.74 2.91
N SER A 144 -10.90 66.10 2.87
CA SER A 144 -9.78 65.18 3.11
C SER A 144 -9.77 64.50 4.52
N ALA A 145 -10.25 65.19 5.55
CA ALA A 145 -10.42 64.59 6.90
C ALA A 145 -11.51 63.54 6.94
N GLY A 146 -12.58 63.68 6.14
CA GLY A 146 -13.65 62.70 6.01
C GLY A 146 -13.20 61.46 5.28
N ILE A 147 -12.26 61.53 4.35
CA ILE A 147 -11.72 60.37 3.62
C ILE A 147 -10.97 59.46 4.59
N PHE A 148 -10.15 60.00 5.46
CA PHE A 148 -9.39 59.23 6.46
C PHE A 148 -10.32 58.53 7.49
N LEU A 149 -11.33 59.27 8.00
CA LEU A 149 -12.27 58.74 8.98
C LEU A 149 -13.15 57.63 8.37
N ASN A 150 -13.53 57.72 7.11
CA ASN A 150 -14.31 56.67 6.44
C ASN A 150 -13.46 55.48 6.03
N LEU A 151 -12.20 55.69 5.65
CA LEU A 151 -11.27 54.57 5.44
C LEU A 151 -11.11 53.76 6.76
N LEU A 152 -10.91 54.46 7.89
CA LEU A 152 -10.80 53.86 9.21
C LEU A 152 -12.10 53.12 9.60
N TYR A 153 -13.26 53.74 9.35
CA TYR A 153 -14.58 53.12 9.61
C TYR A 153 -14.81 51.87 8.76
N THR A 154 -14.39 51.89 7.51
CA THR A 154 -14.51 50.71 6.62
C THR A 154 -13.60 49.59 7.03
N VAL A 155 -12.35 49.91 7.42
CA VAL A 155 -11.42 48.90 7.95
C VAL A 155 -11.98 48.30 9.23
N LEU A 156 -12.60 49.09 10.10
CA LEU A 156 -13.21 48.63 11.35
C LEU A 156 -14.43 47.72 11.08
N ILE A 157 -15.27 48.07 10.11
CA ILE A 157 -16.40 47.21 9.69
C ILE A 157 -15.91 45.93 9.06
N CYS A 158 -14.90 45.96 8.18
CA CYS A 158 -14.30 44.73 7.63
C CYS A 158 -13.70 43.83 8.71
N LEU A 159 -13.00 44.41 9.69
CA LEU A 159 -12.49 43.66 10.83
C LEU A 159 -13.61 43.05 11.68
N LEU A 160 -14.69 43.79 11.91
CA LEU A 160 -15.86 43.29 12.63
C LEU A 160 -16.51 42.11 11.90
N PHE A 161 -16.67 42.20 10.57
CA PHE A 161 -17.19 41.07 9.78
C PHE A 161 -16.27 39.87 9.79
N ILE A 162 -14.95 40.05 9.76
CA ILE A 162 -13.98 38.98 9.91
C ILE A 162 -14.12 38.30 11.27
N VAL A 163 -14.25 39.06 12.35
CA VAL A 163 -14.44 38.51 13.71
C VAL A 163 -15.78 37.74 13.80
N ILE A 164 -16.87 38.31 13.28
CA ILE A 164 -18.18 37.64 13.25
C ILE A 164 -18.09 36.32 12.45
N PHE A 165 -17.41 36.34 11.31
CA PHE A 165 -17.22 35.12 10.50
C PHE A 165 -16.42 34.05 11.25
N PHE A 166 -15.34 34.43 11.93
CA PHE A 166 -14.57 33.50 12.77
C PHE A 166 -15.40 32.94 13.93
N VAL A 167 -16.18 33.77 14.61
CA VAL A 167 -17.08 33.34 15.69
C VAL A 167 -18.15 32.37 15.16
N LEU A 168 -18.77 32.67 14.01
CA LEU A 168 -19.74 31.78 13.37
C LEU A 168 -19.11 30.46 12.91
N ALA A 169 -17.88 30.50 12.39
CA ALA A 169 -17.16 29.29 12.02
C ALA A 169 -16.84 28.41 13.23
N ILE A 170 -16.42 29.01 14.34
CA ILE A 170 -16.16 28.31 15.60
C ILE A 170 -17.46 27.72 16.16
N VAL A 171 -18.54 28.47 16.20
CA VAL A 171 -19.85 28.00 16.67
C VAL A 171 -20.34 26.85 15.80
N SER A 172 -20.26 26.98 14.48
CA SER A 172 -20.65 25.92 13.53
C SER A 172 -19.80 24.65 13.72
N TYR A 173 -18.50 24.79 13.99
CA TYR A 173 -17.64 23.66 14.31
C TYR A 173 -18.09 22.93 15.57
N TYR A 174 -18.41 23.64 16.65
CA TYR A 174 -18.87 23.04 17.91
C TYR A 174 -20.28 22.42 17.77
N VAL A 175 -21.17 23.05 17.01
CA VAL A 175 -22.51 22.51 16.72
C VAL A 175 -22.40 21.20 15.93
N ILE A 176 -21.59 21.16 14.89
CA ILE A 176 -21.34 19.94 14.10
C ILE A 176 -20.71 18.85 15.00
N LYS A 177 -19.77 19.21 15.85
CA LYS A 177 -19.15 18.28 16.79
C LYS A 177 -20.16 17.73 17.83
N LEU A 178 -21.07 18.57 18.28
CA LEU A 178 -22.15 18.17 19.19
C LEU A 178 -23.15 17.23 18.48
N LEU A 179 -23.58 17.58 17.27
CA LEU A 179 -24.50 16.75 16.48
C LEU A 179 -23.89 15.39 16.11
N THR A 180 -22.60 15.34 15.78
CA THR A 180 -21.90 14.08 15.53
C THR A 180 -21.78 13.24 16.80
N TYR A 181 -21.50 13.85 17.94
CA TYR A 181 -21.46 13.15 19.22
C TYR A 181 -22.83 12.59 19.61
N CYS A 182 -23.90 13.38 19.49
CA CYS A 182 -25.29 12.94 19.72
C CYS A 182 -25.70 11.82 18.75
N GLY A 183 -25.32 11.91 17.47
CA GLY A 183 -25.56 10.86 16.48
C GLY A 183 -24.84 9.54 16.84
N ILE A 184 -23.60 9.61 17.28
CA ILE A 184 -22.84 8.42 17.73
C ILE A 184 -23.49 7.79 18.96
N VAL A 185 -23.91 8.59 19.92
CA VAL A 185 -24.60 8.11 21.15
C VAL A 185 -25.95 7.48 20.81
N ALA A 186 -26.73 8.11 19.90
CA ALA A 186 -28.02 7.56 19.46
C ALA A 186 -27.85 6.22 18.72
N VAL A 187 -26.89 6.11 17.80
CA VAL A 187 -26.62 4.86 17.06
C VAL A 187 -26.12 3.76 17.99
N THR A 188 -25.29 4.07 18.99
CA THR A 188 -24.84 3.08 19.96
C THR A 188 -25.95 2.61 20.89
N ARG A 189 -26.87 3.50 21.32
CA ARG A 189 -28.06 3.13 22.10
C ARG A 189 -29.03 2.29 21.29
N LEU A 190 -29.31 2.66 20.02
CA LEU A 190 -30.18 1.88 19.12
C LEU A 190 -29.61 0.48 18.85
N LYS A 191 -28.29 0.35 18.66
CA LYS A 191 -27.64 -0.97 18.52
C LYS A 191 -27.74 -1.82 19.79
N LYS A 192 -27.61 -1.19 20.97
CA LYS A 192 -27.76 -1.90 22.26
C LYS A 192 -29.20 -2.35 22.45
N PHE A 193 -30.16 -1.46 22.20
CA PHE A 193 -31.59 -1.77 22.27
C PHE A 193 -32.01 -2.86 21.27
N GLY A 194 -31.54 -2.78 20.01
CA GLY A 194 -31.79 -3.81 19.00
C GLY A 194 -31.24 -5.20 19.39
N LYS A 195 -30.06 -5.25 20.04
CA LYS A 195 -29.50 -6.49 20.58
C LYS A 195 -30.32 -7.06 21.75
N GLU A 196 -30.81 -6.20 22.63
CA GLU A 196 -31.65 -6.62 23.77
C GLU A 196 -33.01 -7.13 23.31
N VAL A 197 -33.66 -6.40 22.38
CA VAL A 197 -34.96 -6.82 21.79
C VAL A 197 -34.80 -8.14 21.01
N TYR A 198 -33.72 -8.32 20.24
CA TYR A 198 -33.46 -9.56 19.51
C TYR A 198 -33.20 -10.75 20.46
N LYS A 199 -32.50 -10.50 21.57
CA LYS A 199 -32.25 -11.52 22.59
C LYS A 199 -33.56 -11.97 23.25
N ASP A 200 -34.42 -11.01 23.58
CA ASP A 200 -35.70 -11.24 24.25
C ASP A 200 -36.69 -11.97 23.31
N GLN A 201 -36.81 -11.54 22.05
CA GLN A 201 -37.62 -12.25 21.05
C GLN A 201 -37.14 -13.68 20.78
N ARG A 202 -35.81 -13.89 20.72
CA ARG A 202 -35.24 -15.23 20.52
C ARG A 202 -35.50 -16.13 21.74
N GLN A 203 -35.40 -15.61 22.94
CA GLN A 203 -35.68 -16.35 24.15
C GLN A 203 -37.15 -16.76 24.26
N THR A 204 -38.05 -15.87 23.84
CA THR A 204 -39.50 -16.15 23.77
C THR A 204 -39.85 -17.20 22.70
N MET A 205 -39.15 -17.21 21.56
CA MET A 205 -39.32 -18.23 20.51
C MET A 205 -38.77 -19.61 20.93
N ILE A 206 -37.71 -19.64 21.72
CA ILE A 206 -37.15 -20.86 22.32
C ILE A 206 -38.11 -21.42 23.35
N GLU A 207 -38.68 -20.58 24.25
CA GLU A 207 -39.65 -20.97 25.28
C GLU A 207 -40.98 -21.47 24.68
N ARG A 208 -41.34 -21.01 23.45
CA ARG A 208 -42.52 -21.47 22.71
C ARG A 208 -42.27 -22.73 21.89
N GLY A 209 -41.02 -23.24 21.86
CA GLY A 209 -40.67 -24.44 21.09
C GLY A 209 -40.67 -24.23 19.56
N GLU A 210 -40.78 -22.98 19.10
CA GLU A 210 -40.78 -22.61 17.68
C GLU A 210 -39.38 -22.69 17.06
N ILE A 211 -38.32 -22.63 17.89
CA ILE A 211 -36.94 -22.87 17.48
C ILE A 211 -36.37 -23.95 18.41
N LYS A 212 -36.07 -25.13 17.86
CA LYS A 212 -35.23 -26.09 18.58
C LYS A 212 -33.91 -25.40 18.90
N LEU A 213 -33.51 -25.43 20.18
CA LEU A 213 -32.12 -25.23 20.58
C LEU A 213 -31.30 -26.35 19.94
N GLU A 214 -30.93 -26.18 18.66
CA GLU A 214 -29.62 -26.64 18.29
C GLU A 214 -28.67 -25.73 19.10
N GLU A 215 -28.12 -26.30 20.16
CA GLU A 215 -26.94 -25.71 20.80
C GLU A 215 -25.95 -25.47 19.66
N TYR A 216 -25.89 -24.21 19.19
CA TYR A 216 -24.81 -23.78 18.32
C TYR A 216 -23.59 -23.80 19.23
N ASP A 217 -22.96 -24.97 19.26
CA ASP A 217 -21.69 -25.17 19.93
C ASP A 217 -20.64 -24.36 19.15
N VAL A 218 -20.56 -23.06 19.51
CA VAL A 218 -19.63 -22.10 18.95
C VAL A 218 -18.19 -22.47 19.35
N THR A 219 -18.04 -23.51 20.19
CA THR A 219 -16.76 -23.98 20.71
C THR A 219 -16.15 -25.10 19.86
N SER A 220 -16.96 -25.82 19.07
CA SER A 220 -16.47 -26.92 18.25
C SER A 220 -15.65 -26.45 17.02
N ALA A 221 -14.44 -26.98 16.87
CA ALA A 221 -13.59 -26.72 15.71
C ALA A 221 -14.28 -27.07 14.38
N GLU A 222 -15.05 -28.15 14.33
CA GLU A 222 -15.78 -28.61 13.13
C GLU A 222 -16.79 -27.58 12.63
N LYS A 223 -17.51 -26.93 13.56
CA LYS A 223 -18.50 -25.91 13.22
C LYS A 223 -17.86 -24.56 12.89
N VAL A 224 -16.79 -24.19 13.60
CA VAL A 224 -16.13 -22.89 13.40
C VAL A 224 -15.17 -22.93 12.23
N PHE A 225 -14.43 -24.01 12.01
CA PHE A 225 -13.39 -24.13 10.99
C PHE A 225 -13.60 -25.35 10.08
N PRO A 226 -14.77 -25.49 9.42
CA PRO A 226 -15.13 -26.73 8.71
C PRO A 226 -14.14 -27.14 7.61
N ALA A 227 -13.53 -26.17 6.91
CA ALA A 227 -12.58 -26.46 5.86
C ALA A 227 -11.23 -26.97 6.39
N LEU A 228 -10.74 -26.40 7.51
CA LEU A 228 -9.47 -26.81 8.10
C LEU A 228 -9.60 -28.18 8.78
N VAL A 229 -10.71 -28.46 9.45
CA VAL A 229 -10.98 -29.76 10.06
C VAL A 229 -11.05 -30.87 9.00
N LYS A 230 -11.65 -30.62 7.83
CA LYS A 230 -11.61 -31.57 6.70
C LYS A 230 -10.19 -31.90 6.23
N ILE A 231 -9.25 -30.94 6.35
CA ILE A 231 -7.84 -31.21 6.04
C ILE A 231 -7.21 -32.07 7.14
N ASP A 232 -7.54 -31.80 8.43
CA ASP A 232 -7.09 -32.62 9.55
C ASP A 232 -7.53 -34.09 9.45
N GLU A 233 -8.74 -34.35 8.92
CA GLU A 233 -9.30 -35.69 8.72
C GLU A 233 -8.58 -36.46 7.62
N LYS A 234 -8.08 -35.79 6.57
CA LYS A 234 -7.32 -36.44 5.50
C LYS A 234 -5.97 -36.98 5.96
N GLY A 235 -5.43 -36.46 7.04
CA GLY A 235 -4.18 -36.91 7.65
C GLY A 235 -2.93 -36.60 6.82
N ASN A 236 -1.84 -37.27 7.18
CA ASN A 236 -0.53 -37.08 6.53
C ASN A 236 -0.52 -37.73 5.14
N CYS A 237 0.19 -37.08 4.21
CA CYS A 237 0.50 -37.66 2.91
C CYS A 237 1.58 -38.77 3.06
N GLU A 238 1.66 -39.62 2.04
CA GLU A 238 2.71 -40.62 1.91
C GLU A 238 4.10 -39.96 1.86
N ASN A 239 5.09 -40.63 2.44
CA ASN A 239 6.47 -40.16 2.38
C ASN A 239 7.00 -40.22 0.95
N THR A 240 7.62 -39.15 0.49
CA THR A 240 8.20 -39.05 -0.85
C THR A 240 9.49 -39.86 -0.93
N VAL A 241 9.55 -40.81 -1.87
CA VAL A 241 10.81 -41.50 -2.21
C VAL A 241 11.64 -40.57 -3.09
N ASN A 242 12.74 -40.05 -2.54
CA ASN A 242 13.58 -39.07 -3.21
C ASN A 242 14.40 -39.69 -4.34
N THR A 243 14.48 -38.98 -5.48
CA THR A 243 15.43 -39.25 -6.55
C THR A 243 16.81 -38.75 -6.13
N ASP A 244 17.85 -39.56 -6.33
CA ASP A 244 19.24 -39.13 -6.10
C ASP A 244 19.68 -38.20 -7.21
N ILE A 245 19.98 -36.93 -6.89
CA ILE A 245 20.35 -35.89 -7.83
C ILE A 245 21.19 -34.81 -7.12
N ASN A 246 22.15 -34.26 -7.85
CA ASN A 246 22.88 -33.06 -7.41
C ASN A 246 22.30 -31.78 -8.02
N LEU A 247 22.67 -30.60 -7.47
CA LEU A 247 22.11 -29.31 -7.88
C LEU A 247 22.35 -28.98 -9.35
N ASN A 248 23.56 -29.27 -9.90
CA ASN A 248 23.84 -29.00 -11.31
C ASN A 248 22.96 -29.86 -12.23
N SER A 249 22.83 -31.15 -11.93
CA SER A 249 21.95 -32.05 -12.69
C SER A 249 20.47 -31.63 -12.56
N LEU A 250 20.06 -31.14 -11.39
CA LEU A 250 18.72 -30.61 -11.15
C LEU A 250 18.41 -29.44 -12.11
N ALA A 251 19.34 -28.48 -12.24
CA ALA A 251 19.18 -27.33 -13.13
C ALA A 251 19.09 -27.74 -14.61
N LEU A 252 19.99 -28.62 -15.04
CA LEU A 252 20.08 -29.08 -16.44
C LEU A 252 18.86 -29.93 -16.83
N GLN A 253 18.44 -30.86 -15.98
CA GLN A 253 17.27 -31.68 -16.23
C GLN A 253 15.98 -30.87 -16.16
N PHE A 254 15.88 -29.89 -15.28
CA PHE A 254 14.72 -28.98 -15.24
C PHE A 254 14.64 -28.13 -16.50
N GLN A 255 15.76 -27.59 -17.01
CA GLN A 255 15.78 -26.91 -18.31
C GLN A 255 15.28 -27.81 -19.42
N SER A 256 15.79 -29.05 -19.48
CA SER A 256 15.40 -30.07 -20.45
C SER A 256 13.91 -30.41 -20.35
N TYR A 257 13.36 -30.56 -19.15
CA TYR A 257 11.94 -30.78 -18.91
C TYR A 257 11.10 -29.64 -19.47
N CYS A 258 11.47 -28.38 -19.20
CA CYS A 258 10.74 -27.21 -19.71
C CYS A 258 10.81 -27.16 -21.25
N SER A 259 12.00 -27.30 -21.84
CA SER A 259 12.23 -27.11 -23.28
C SER A 259 11.75 -28.27 -24.12
N ASN A 260 12.10 -29.51 -23.79
CA ASN A 260 11.82 -30.67 -24.61
C ASN A 260 10.37 -31.16 -24.47
N VAL A 261 9.84 -31.18 -23.23
CA VAL A 261 8.49 -31.70 -22.94
C VAL A 261 7.42 -30.61 -23.14
N HIS A 262 7.65 -29.42 -22.57
CA HIS A 262 6.62 -28.38 -22.53
C HIS A 262 6.78 -27.27 -23.56
N LYS A 263 7.90 -27.24 -24.33
CA LYS A 263 8.23 -26.20 -25.32
C LYS A 263 8.23 -24.78 -24.71
N ILE A 264 8.63 -24.69 -23.44
CA ILE A 264 8.82 -23.45 -22.70
C ILE A 264 10.32 -23.28 -22.50
N TYR A 265 10.86 -22.16 -22.95
CA TYR A 265 12.31 -21.98 -22.99
C TYR A 265 12.74 -21.00 -21.93
N TYR A 266 13.65 -21.44 -21.05
CA TYR A 266 14.32 -20.61 -20.05
C TYR A 266 15.82 -20.79 -20.22
N GLU A 267 16.54 -19.69 -20.22
CA GLU A 267 18.01 -19.73 -20.21
C GLU A 267 18.51 -20.32 -18.91
N LEU A 268 19.64 -21.03 -18.99
CA LEU A 268 20.21 -21.72 -17.83
C LEU A 268 20.57 -20.77 -16.67
N PRO A 269 21.12 -19.54 -16.90
CA PRO A 269 21.34 -18.57 -15.84
C PRO A 269 20.05 -18.19 -15.09
N LEU A 270 18.90 -18.05 -15.77
CA LEU A 270 17.60 -17.76 -15.14
C LEU A 270 17.16 -18.92 -14.25
N ILE A 271 17.30 -20.17 -14.72
CA ILE A 271 16.97 -21.37 -13.91
C ILE A 271 17.87 -21.45 -12.70
N ARG A 272 19.18 -21.22 -12.84
CA ARG A 272 20.14 -21.20 -11.74
C ARG A 272 19.78 -20.13 -10.71
N SER A 273 19.43 -18.92 -11.17
CA SER A 273 19.00 -17.82 -10.30
C SER A 273 17.71 -18.16 -9.54
N PHE A 274 16.76 -18.84 -10.19
CA PHE A 274 15.53 -19.29 -9.54
C PHE A 274 15.81 -20.34 -8.47
N LEU A 275 16.59 -21.35 -8.76
CA LEU A 275 16.93 -22.40 -7.81
C LEU A 275 17.81 -21.88 -6.66
N ALA A 276 18.82 -21.06 -6.95
CA ALA A 276 19.61 -20.39 -5.92
C ALA A 276 18.74 -19.46 -5.05
N GLY A 277 17.78 -18.78 -5.66
CA GLY A 277 16.79 -17.97 -4.95
C GLY A 277 15.94 -18.78 -3.97
N LEU A 278 15.52 -20.01 -4.31
CA LEU A 278 14.80 -20.91 -3.40
C LEU A 278 15.67 -21.31 -2.19
N GLY A 279 16.97 -21.51 -2.39
CA GLY A 279 17.89 -21.79 -1.29
C GLY A 279 18.13 -20.58 -0.39
N THR A 280 18.17 -19.38 -0.97
CA THR A 280 18.55 -18.14 -0.26
C THR A 280 17.39 -17.44 0.44
N SER A 281 16.18 -17.48 -0.15
CA SER A 281 15.04 -16.71 0.35
C SER A 281 13.73 -17.49 0.27
N ARG A 282 12.85 -17.23 1.22
CA ARG A 282 11.47 -17.76 1.19
C ARG A 282 10.53 -16.97 0.30
N LEU A 283 10.96 -15.81 -0.19
CA LEU A 283 10.21 -14.99 -1.13
C LEU A 283 11.02 -14.76 -2.40
N ILE A 284 10.44 -15.11 -3.54
CA ILE A 284 10.98 -14.84 -4.87
C ILE A 284 10.00 -13.96 -5.61
N ILE A 285 10.48 -12.95 -6.31
CA ILE A 285 9.67 -12.08 -7.17
C ILE A 285 10.12 -12.30 -8.62
N LEU A 286 9.16 -12.67 -9.48
CA LEU A 286 9.34 -12.81 -10.91
C LEU A 286 8.76 -11.56 -11.58
N GLU A 287 9.61 -10.64 -12.01
CA GLU A 287 9.21 -9.38 -12.64
C GLU A 287 9.33 -9.43 -14.17
N GLY A 288 8.58 -8.57 -14.86
CA GLY A 288 8.73 -8.35 -16.29
C GLY A 288 7.41 -8.16 -17.02
N LEU A 289 7.48 -8.09 -18.35
CA LEU A 289 6.32 -7.88 -19.20
C LEU A 289 5.33 -9.05 -19.12
N SER A 290 4.05 -8.76 -19.37
CA SER A 290 3.03 -9.81 -19.45
C SER A 290 3.33 -10.81 -20.55
N GLY A 291 3.05 -12.10 -20.31
CA GLY A 291 3.24 -13.16 -21.30
C GLY A 291 4.68 -13.67 -21.50
N THR A 292 5.63 -13.30 -20.64
CA THR A 292 7.03 -13.76 -20.69
C THR A 292 7.26 -15.12 -20.03
N GLY A 293 6.25 -15.74 -19.43
CA GLY A 293 6.35 -17.07 -18.82
C GLY A 293 6.60 -17.09 -17.31
N LYS A 294 6.47 -15.94 -16.61
CA LYS A 294 6.68 -15.81 -15.15
C LYS A 294 5.91 -16.85 -14.34
N SER A 295 4.59 -16.93 -14.51
CA SER A 295 3.74 -17.86 -13.76
C SER A 295 3.95 -19.33 -14.17
N MET A 296 4.54 -19.58 -15.34
CA MET A 296 4.83 -20.93 -15.78
C MET A 296 6.06 -21.54 -15.10
N LEU A 297 7.07 -20.75 -14.75
CA LEU A 297 8.30 -21.25 -14.13
C LEU A 297 8.03 -22.01 -12.81
N PRO A 298 7.35 -21.46 -11.79
CA PRO A 298 7.04 -22.20 -10.57
C PRO A 298 6.12 -23.39 -10.81
N ARG A 299 5.20 -23.33 -11.77
CA ARG A 299 4.34 -24.45 -12.15
C ARG A 299 5.15 -25.60 -12.74
N MET A 300 6.05 -25.30 -13.66
CA MET A 300 6.90 -26.31 -14.28
C MET A 300 7.84 -26.93 -13.26
N PHE A 301 8.44 -26.12 -12.38
CA PHE A 301 9.34 -26.63 -11.35
C PHE A 301 8.63 -27.55 -10.37
N SER A 302 7.45 -27.14 -9.85
CA SER A 302 6.69 -28.00 -8.93
C SER A 302 6.30 -29.33 -9.58
N ASN A 303 5.84 -29.30 -10.85
CA ASN A 303 5.51 -30.52 -11.59
C ASN A 303 6.75 -31.41 -11.82
N PHE A 304 7.90 -30.81 -12.13
CA PHE A 304 9.16 -31.51 -12.35
C PHE A 304 9.62 -32.28 -11.12
N ILE A 305 9.49 -31.68 -9.90
CA ILE A 305 9.90 -32.33 -8.65
C ILE A 305 8.77 -33.14 -7.98
N GLY A 306 7.68 -33.46 -8.66
CA GLY A 306 6.57 -34.25 -8.12
C GLY A 306 5.73 -33.52 -7.07
N SER A 307 5.74 -32.20 -7.06
CA SER A 307 4.99 -31.31 -6.15
C SER A 307 3.86 -30.57 -6.87
N LYS A 308 3.19 -29.64 -6.14
CA LYS A 308 2.15 -28.77 -6.71
C LYS A 308 2.42 -27.32 -6.35
N ALA A 309 2.25 -26.42 -7.31
CA ALA A 309 2.17 -24.99 -7.05
C ALA A 309 0.71 -24.58 -6.89
N PHE A 310 0.44 -23.79 -5.85
CA PHE A 310 -0.86 -23.16 -5.64
C PHE A 310 -0.79 -21.69 -6.13
N PHE A 311 -1.74 -21.29 -6.97
CA PHE A 311 -1.82 -19.95 -7.53
C PHE A 311 -2.95 -19.19 -6.86
N ALA A 312 -2.60 -18.13 -6.15
CA ALA A 312 -3.52 -17.16 -5.57
C ALA A 312 -3.55 -15.91 -6.46
N PRO A 313 -4.60 -15.70 -7.27
CA PRO A 313 -4.73 -14.47 -8.05
C PRO A 313 -5.00 -13.31 -7.11
N VAL A 314 -4.08 -12.34 -7.09
CA VAL A 314 -4.20 -11.16 -6.25
C VAL A 314 -5.26 -10.23 -6.85
N GLN A 315 -6.15 -9.71 -6.00
CA GLN A 315 -7.20 -8.80 -6.41
C GLN A 315 -6.85 -7.36 -6.02
N ALA A 316 -7.22 -6.40 -6.86
CA ALA A 316 -7.02 -4.97 -6.58
C ALA A 316 -7.71 -4.48 -5.29
N THR A 317 -8.65 -5.27 -4.76
CA THR A 317 -9.38 -4.98 -3.53
C THR A 317 -8.66 -5.45 -2.27
N TRP A 318 -7.62 -6.27 -2.37
CA TRP A 318 -6.89 -6.77 -1.21
C TRP A 318 -6.23 -5.64 -0.43
N ARG A 319 -6.37 -5.65 0.90
CA ARG A 319 -5.90 -4.56 1.78
C ARG A 319 -5.17 -5.01 3.02
N ASP A 320 -5.52 -6.19 3.52
CA ASP A 320 -4.94 -6.73 4.75
C ASP A 320 -4.92 -8.26 4.71
N LYS A 321 -4.37 -8.88 5.75
CA LYS A 321 -4.23 -10.34 5.85
C LYS A 321 -5.54 -11.11 5.80
N THR A 322 -6.68 -10.47 6.06
CA THR A 322 -7.98 -11.17 6.01
C THR A 322 -8.39 -11.52 4.59
N ASP A 323 -7.90 -10.75 3.60
CA ASP A 323 -8.07 -11.08 2.18
C ASP A 323 -7.27 -12.33 1.78
N VAL A 324 -6.13 -12.56 2.46
CA VAL A 324 -5.23 -13.71 2.20
C VAL A 324 -5.63 -14.93 3.01
N LEU A 325 -5.94 -14.77 4.31
CA LEU A 325 -6.17 -15.88 5.24
C LEU A 325 -7.65 -16.21 5.44
N GLY A 326 -8.54 -15.22 5.26
CA GLY A 326 -9.94 -15.34 5.59
C GLY A 326 -10.32 -14.60 6.88
N PHE A 327 -11.58 -14.70 7.24
CA PHE A 327 -12.15 -13.97 8.36
C PHE A 327 -13.27 -14.72 9.06
N TYR A 328 -13.48 -14.41 10.34
CA TYR A 328 -14.61 -14.93 11.09
C TYR A 328 -15.90 -14.18 10.74
N SER A 329 -16.91 -14.91 10.28
CA SER A 329 -18.25 -14.39 9.98
C SER A 329 -19.11 -14.41 11.23
N GLU A 330 -19.35 -13.24 11.81
CA GLU A 330 -20.25 -13.11 12.96
C GLU A 330 -21.67 -13.58 12.68
N PHE A 331 -22.11 -13.52 11.43
CA PHE A 331 -23.44 -13.96 11.02
C PHE A 331 -23.53 -15.49 10.94
N ALA A 332 -22.58 -16.11 10.24
CA ALA A 332 -22.56 -17.57 10.06
C ALA A 332 -21.95 -18.31 11.26
N LYS A 333 -21.31 -17.58 12.20
CA LYS A 333 -20.55 -18.14 13.33
C LYS A 333 -19.46 -19.14 12.89
N THR A 334 -18.94 -18.95 11.67
CA THR A 334 -17.90 -19.78 11.06
C THR A 334 -16.74 -18.91 10.57
N PHE A 335 -15.56 -19.47 10.57
CA PHE A 335 -14.39 -18.88 9.92
C PHE A 335 -14.43 -19.22 8.42
N LYS A 336 -14.48 -18.21 7.58
CA LYS A 336 -14.40 -18.34 6.13
C LYS A 336 -12.94 -18.31 5.72
N SER A 337 -12.33 -19.49 5.61
CA SER A 337 -10.97 -19.64 5.09
C SER A 337 -10.90 -19.30 3.60
N THR A 338 -9.77 -18.78 3.17
CA THR A 338 -9.43 -18.69 1.75
C THR A 338 -8.74 -19.96 1.29
N GLN A 339 -8.70 -20.19 -0.01
CA GLN A 339 -7.93 -21.29 -0.57
C GLN A 339 -6.42 -21.14 -0.26
N PHE A 340 -5.92 -19.93 -0.11
CA PHE A 340 -4.56 -19.68 0.31
C PHE A 340 -4.27 -20.26 1.70
N LEU A 341 -5.12 -19.96 2.69
CA LEU A 341 -4.98 -20.52 4.03
C LEU A 341 -5.13 -22.04 4.02
N GLU A 342 -6.10 -22.58 3.28
CA GLU A 342 -6.32 -24.03 3.20
C GLU A 342 -5.12 -24.77 2.60
N ASN A 343 -4.50 -24.23 1.54
CA ASN A 343 -3.28 -24.79 0.97
C ASN A 343 -2.08 -24.65 1.91
N LEU A 344 -1.90 -23.50 2.56
CA LEU A 344 -0.85 -23.30 3.55
C LEU A 344 -1.02 -24.27 4.73
N TYR A 345 -2.25 -24.47 5.20
CA TYR A 345 -2.57 -25.40 6.27
C TYR A 345 -2.29 -26.85 5.87
N SER A 346 -2.68 -27.23 4.64
CA SER A 346 -2.44 -28.58 4.12
C SER A 346 -0.96 -28.91 3.92
N ALA A 347 -0.13 -27.88 3.64
CA ALA A 347 1.32 -28.05 3.53
C ALA A 347 1.96 -28.58 4.83
N SER A 348 1.34 -28.32 6.01
CA SER A 348 1.79 -28.87 7.30
C SER A 348 1.64 -30.39 7.42
N TYR A 349 0.91 -31.02 6.50
CA TYR A 349 0.69 -32.47 6.44
C TYR A 349 1.46 -33.16 5.31
N SER A 350 2.31 -32.42 4.58
CA SER A 350 3.04 -32.94 3.42
C SER A 350 4.55 -32.75 3.60
N ASP A 351 5.33 -33.71 3.11
CA ASP A 351 6.79 -33.62 2.98
C ASP A 351 7.23 -32.94 1.66
N LYS A 352 6.30 -32.70 0.73
CA LYS A 352 6.56 -32.12 -0.58
C LYS A 352 6.80 -30.62 -0.49
N THR A 353 7.56 -30.12 -1.44
CA THR A 353 7.74 -28.67 -1.62
C THR A 353 6.41 -28.00 -1.97
N ASN A 354 6.05 -26.97 -1.22
CA ASN A 354 4.83 -26.19 -1.44
C ASN A 354 5.19 -24.82 -1.98
N LEU A 355 4.83 -24.55 -3.25
CA LEU A 355 5.03 -23.24 -3.89
C LEU A 355 3.72 -22.45 -3.86
N MET A 356 3.66 -21.41 -3.04
CA MET A 356 2.53 -20.49 -2.92
C MET A 356 2.76 -19.30 -3.84
N VAL A 357 2.09 -19.28 -4.99
CA VAL A 357 2.27 -18.23 -6.02
C VAL A 357 1.23 -17.15 -5.86
N LEU A 358 1.66 -15.93 -5.56
CA LEU A 358 0.86 -14.71 -5.58
C LEU A 358 0.89 -14.17 -7.01
N ASP A 359 -0.11 -14.52 -7.80
CA ASP A 359 -0.16 -14.13 -9.21
C ASP A 359 -0.63 -12.67 -9.35
N GLU A 360 0.12 -11.88 -10.12
CA GLU A 360 -0.03 -10.42 -10.22
C GLU A 360 0.02 -9.72 -8.84
N MET A 361 1.05 -10.05 -8.04
CA MET A 361 1.18 -9.60 -6.66
C MET A 361 1.13 -8.09 -6.46
N ASN A 362 1.49 -7.31 -7.46
CA ASN A 362 1.50 -5.85 -7.43
C ASN A 362 0.21 -5.20 -7.97
N LEU A 363 -0.84 -5.99 -8.22
CA LEU A 363 -2.18 -5.48 -8.49
C LEU A 363 -2.80 -4.80 -7.26
N SER A 364 -2.33 -5.18 -6.07
CA SER A 364 -2.55 -4.47 -4.81
C SER A 364 -1.23 -4.28 -4.06
N ARG A 365 -1.23 -3.48 -2.99
CA ARG A 365 -0.01 -3.19 -2.23
C ARG A 365 0.37 -4.37 -1.33
N ILE A 366 1.39 -5.11 -1.71
CA ILE A 366 1.87 -6.29 -0.99
C ILE A 366 2.29 -5.97 0.46
N GLU A 367 2.81 -4.77 0.72
CA GLU A 367 3.21 -4.31 2.05
C GLU A 367 2.07 -4.29 3.07
N TYR A 368 0.82 -4.36 2.60
CA TYR A 368 -0.36 -4.36 3.46
C TYR A 368 -0.98 -5.74 3.59
N TYR A 369 -1.31 -6.39 2.47
CA TYR A 369 -2.00 -7.68 2.55
C TYR A 369 -1.08 -8.83 2.97
N PHE A 370 0.23 -8.71 2.70
CA PHE A 370 1.24 -9.73 3.01
C PHE A 370 2.20 -9.35 4.13
N ALA A 371 1.91 -8.26 4.86
CA ALA A 371 2.77 -7.68 5.89
C ALA A 371 3.20 -8.67 6.98
N ASP A 372 2.26 -9.50 7.47
CA ASP A 372 2.54 -10.47 8.53
C ASP A 372 3.54 -11.54 8.03
N PHE A 373 3.40 -12.01 6.78
CA PHE A 373 4.33 -12.96 6.18
C PHE A 373 5.72 -12.36 5.97
N LEU A 374 5.79 -11.14 5.45
CA LEU A 374 7.06 -10.42 5.29
C LEU A 374 7.79 -10.23 6.62
N SER A 375 7.04 -10.03 7.70
CA SER A 375 7.61 -9.83 9.03
C SER A 375 8.15 -11.14 9.62
N VAL A 376 7.34 -12.22 9.59
CA VAL A 376 7.73 -13.49 10.24
C VAL A 376 8.89 -14.18 9.53
N MET A 377 9.03 -14.03 8.22
CA MET A 377 10.17 -14.60 7.46
C MET A 377 11.53 -13.99 7.82
N GLU A 378 11.57 -12.94 8.66
CA GLU A 378 12.82 -12.38 9.19
C GLU A 378 13.33 -13.12 10.45
N TYR A 379 12.46 -13.90 11.08
CA TYR A 379 12.77 -14.65 12.30
C TYR A 379 13.20 -16.09 11.97
N PRO A 380 13.78 -16.80 12.92
CA PRO A 380 14.02 -18.24 12.80
C PRO A 380 12.72 -19.02 12.52
N PRO A 381 12.77 -20.16 11.80
CA PRO A 381 11.58 -20.90 11.37
C PRO A 381 10.61 -21.31 12.49
N GLU A 382 11.09 -21.50 13.71
CA GLU A 382 10.30 -21.82 14.91
C GLU A 382 9.36 -20.68 15.32
N ASP A 383 9.69 -19.44 14.94
CA ASP A 383 8.91 -18.24 15.24
C ASP A 383 7.97 -17.81 14.09
N TRP A 384 7.90 -18.59 13.02
CA TRP A 384 7.05 -18.28 11.86
C TRP A 384 5.57 -18.52 12.18
N LYS A 385 5.01 -17.74 13.10
CA LYS A 385 3.61 -17.85 13.53
C LYS A 385 2.80 -16.64 13.09
N ILE A 386 1.70 -16.89 12.38
CA ILE A 386 0.80 -15.85 11.87
C ILE A 386 -0.57 -16.03 12.52
N ARG A 387 -1.10 -14.97 13.12
CA ARG A 387 -2.42 -14.99 13.74
C ARG A 387 -3.53 -15.00 12.68
N VAL A 388 -4.31 -16.08 12.69
CA VAL A 388 -5.47 -16.29 11.80
C VAL A 388 -6.74 -15.74 12.46
N CYS A 389 -6.96 -16.03 13.74
CA CYS A 389 -8.18 -15.65 14.46
C CYS A 389 -7.91 -15.36 15.94
N GLU A 390 -8.87 -14.70 16.57
CA GLU A 390 -8.95 -14.61 18.04
C GLU A 390 -9.66 -15.87 18.59
N VAL A 391 -9.12 -16.45 19.64
CA VAL A 391 -9.65 -17.66 20.29
C VAL A 391 -10.59 -17.28 21.43
N GLN A 392 -11.75 -17.87 21.48
CA GLN A 392 -12.69 -17.72 22.59
C GLN A 392 -12.40 -18.74 23.69
N ALA A 393 -12.73 -18.40 24.94
CA ALA A 393 -12.56 -19.34 26.04
C ALA A 393 -13.37 -20.62 25.82
N GLY A 394 -12.72 -21.78 25.93
CA GLY A 394 -13.34 -23.11 25.70
C GLY A 394 -13.49 -23.49 24.24
N GLN A 395 -13.01 -22.71 23.28
CA GLN A 395 -13.06 -23.03 21.87
C GLN A 395 -12.00 -24.07 21.49
N THR A 396 -12.43 -25.16 20.84
CA THR A 396 -11.51 -26.12 20.22
C THR A 396 -11.03 -25.59 18.86
N LEU A 397 -9.79 -25.87 18.54
CA LEU A 397 -9.13 -25.42 17.31
C LEU A 397 -8.75 -26.60 16.41
N PRO A 398 -8.63 -26.39 15.08
CA PRO A 398 -7.97 -27.33 14.19
C PRO A 398 -6.56 -27.67 14.65
N LYS A 399 -6.09 -28.89 14.36
CA LYS A 399 -4.86 -29.47 14.92
C LYS A 399 -3.59 -28.64 14.71
N LYS A 400 -3.50 -27.91 13.61
CA LYS A 400 -2.33 -27.08 13.26
C LYS A 400 -2.50 -25.59 13.56
N LEU A 401 -3.60 -25.20 14.27
CA LEU A 401 -3.76 -23.85 14.80
C LEU A 401 -3.46 -23.85 16.30
N GLU A 402 -2.37 -23.21 16.69
CA GLU A 402 -1.97 -23.03 18.08
C GLU A 402 -2.38 -21.62 18.56
N ASN A 403 -3.24 -21.52 19.55
CA ASN A 403 -3.72 -20.23 20.07
C ASN A 403 -4.25 -19.25 18.98
N GLY A 404 -4.88 -19.82 17.93
CA GLY A 404 -5.38 -19.05 16.79
C GLY A 404 -4.31 -18.60 15.80
N CYS A 405 -3.08 -19.10 15.94
CA CYS A 405 -1.97 -18.88 14.99
C CYS A 405 -1.71 -20.12 14.16
N ILE A 406 -1.36 -19.94 12.89
CA ILE A 406 -0.78 -20.96 12.02
C ILE A 406 0.74 -20.80 12.01
N SER A 407 1.47 -21.89 12.16
CA SER A 407 2.90 -21.91 11.86
C SER A 407 3.09 -22.07 10.36
N VAL A 408 3.85 -21.17 9.72
CA VAL A 408 4.18 -21.31 8.29
C VAL A 408 5.10 -22.52 8.13
N PRO A 409 4.68 -23.54 7.35
CA PRO A 409 5.46 -24.76 7.22
C PRO A 409 6.79 -24.50 6.51
N THR A 410 7.87 -25.10 7.01
CA THR A 410 9.23 -24.93 6.46
C THR A 410 9.40 -25.47 5.04
N ASN A 411 8.48 -26.30 4.55
CA ASN A 411 8.43 -26.79 3.17
C ASN A 411 7.76 -25.80 2.20
N THR A 412 7.43 -24.58 2.65
CA THR A 412 6.69 -23.59 1.86
C THR A 412 7.60 -22.45 1.40
N TRP A 413 7.47 -22.07 0.12
CA TRP A 413 8.06 -20.89 -0.50
C TRP A 413 6.97 -20.02 -1.12
N PHE A 414 7.14 -18.72 -1.05
CA PHE A 414 6.25 -17.74 -1.64
C PHE A 414 6.88 -17.18 -2.91
N ILE A 415 6.12 -17.15 -3.98
CA ILE A 415 6.58 -16.63 -5.28
C ILE A 415 5.58 -15.58 -5.73
N GLY A 416 6.01 -14.35 -5.92
CA GLY A 416 5.19 -13.29 -6.49
C GLY A 416 5.48 -13.11 -7.97
N THR A 417 4.45 -13.05 -8.83
CA THR A 417 4.62 -12.53 -10.18
C THR A 417 4.23 -11.07 -10.22
N ALA A 418 5.04 -10.23 -10.84
CA ALA A 418 4.81 -8.80 -10.94
C ALA A 418 4.92 -8.33 -12.39
N ASN A 419 3.93 -7.56 -12.85
CA ASN A 419 3.99 -6.88 -14.13
C ASN A 419 4.61 -5.49 -13.95
N THR A 420 5.46 -5.09 -14.91
CA THR A 420 6.16 -3.79 -14.88
C THR A 420 5.41 -2.73 -15.71
N ASP A 421 4.10 -2.90 -15.89
CA ASP A 421 3.26 -1.93 -16.60
C ASP A 421 2.74 -0.81 -15.68
N ASP A 422 2.29 0.30 -16.26
CA ASP A 422 1.85 1.49 -15.55
C ASP A 422 0.54 1.30 -14.75
N SER A 423 -0.14 0.16 -14.90
CA SER A 423 -1.43 -0.11 -14.27
C SER A 423 -1.30 -0.70 -12.86
N THR A 424 -0.10 -1.09 -12.44
CA THR A 424 0.17 -1.81 -11.20
C THR A 424 0.89 -0.94 -10.15
N PHE A 425 0.85 -1.37 -8.87
CA PHE A 425 1.55 -0.66 -7.81
C PHE A 425 3.06 -0.96 -7.84
N THR A 426 3.86 0.06 -7.57
CA THR A 426 5.31 -0.11 -7.36
C THR A 426 5.55 -0.89 -6.07
N ILE A 427 6.36 -1.93 -6.15
CA ILE A 427 6.84 -2.71 -5.01
C ILE A 427 7.93 -1.91 -4.31
N THR A 428 7.88 -1.81 -2.99
CA THR A 428 8.85 -1.01 -2.21
C THR A 428 10.12 -1.79 -1.91
N ASP A 429 11.21 -1.07 -1.61
CA ASP A 429 12.49 -1.66 -1.19
C ASP A 429 12.36 -2.59 0.01
N LYS A 430 11.39 -2.34 0.91
CA LYS A 430 11.12 -3.23 2.05
C LYS A 430 10.80 -4.66 1.65
N VAL A 431 10.14 -4.83 0.51
CA VAL A 431 9.81 -6.16 -0.04
C VAL A 431 10.99 -6.71 -0.82
N TYR A 432 11.60 -5.87 -1.68
CA TYR A 432 12.74 -6.27 -2.49
C TYR A 432 13.97 -6.69 -1.67
N ASP A 433 14.22 -6.06 -0.54
CA ASP A 433 15.33 -6.43 0.36
C ASP A 433 15.13 -7.84 0.96
N ARG A 434 13.88 -8.34 1.04
CA ARG A 434 13.53 -9.68 1.55
C ARG A 434 13.45 -10.76 0.47
N ALA A 435 13.23 -10.38 -0.78
CA ALA A 435 12.99 -11.29 -1.89
C ALA A 435 14.23 -11.45 -2.77
N VAL A 436 14.41 -12.60 -3.42
CA VAL A 436 15.25 -12.69 -4.62
C VAL A 436 14.42 -12.31 -5.82
N VAL A 437 14.90 -11.36 -6.63
CA VAL A 437 14.18 -10.80 -7.78
C VAL A 437 14.75 -11.33 -9.08
N ILE A 438 13.90 -11.84 -9.96
CA ILE A 438 14.27 -12.39 -11.27
C ILE A 438 13.49 -11.65 -12.33
N ASP A 439 14.20 -10.99 -13.23
CA ASP A 439 13.59 -10.26 -14.35
C ASP A 439 13.39 -11.16 -15.56
N PHE A 440 12.18 -11.06 -16.14
CA PHE A 440 11.80 -11.67 -17.40
C PHE A 440 11.70 -10.58 -18.47
N GLU A 441 12.84 -10.14 -19.00
CA GLU A 441 12.87 -9.03 -19.96
C GLU A 441 12.53 -9.48 -21.38
N GLU A 442 12.95 -10.68 -21.77
CA GLU A 442 12.79 -11.19 -23.14
C GLU A 442 12.30 -12.64 -23.15
N LYS A 443 11.64 -13.05 -24.23
CA LYS A 443 11.34 -14.46 -24.45
C LYS A 443 12.62 -15.16 -24.91
N ALA A 444 12.98 -16.24 -24.22
CA ALA A 444 14.08 -17.07 -24.66
C ALA A 444 13.79 -17.70 -26.04
N THR A 445 14.82 -17.81 -26.84
CA THR A 445 14.78 -18.55 -28.11
C THR A 445 14.63 -20.05 -27.86
N PRO A 446 14.12 -20.84 -28.86
CA PRO A 446 14.02 -22.29 -28.70
C PRO A 446 15.36 -22.92 -28.31
N ILE A 447 15.36 -23.66 -27.19
CA ILE A 447 16.52 -24.36 -26.65
C ILE A 447 16.26 -25.86 -26.78
N ILE A 448 17.20 -26.60 -27.35
CA ILE A 448 17.19 -28.06 -27.40
C ILE A 448 18.32 -28.55 -26.50
N THR A 449 18.03 -29.52 -25.65
CA THR A 449 19.01 -30.10 -24.72
C THR A 449 18.94 -31.62 -24.78
N ASP A 450 20.08 -32.27 -24.49
CA ASP A 450 20.22 -33.74 -24.51
C ASP A 450 20.08 -34.37 -23.10
N TYR A 451 19.76 -33.58 -22.08
CA TYR A 451 19.60 -34.08 -20.74
C TYR A 451 18.26 -34.79 -20.52
N ASN A 452 18.18 -35.62 -19.46
CA ASN A 452 16.96 -36.29 -19.08
C ASN A 452 15.85 -35.27 -18.79
N SER A 453 14.68 -35.49 -19.41
CA SER A 453 13.52 -34.61 -19.32
C SER A 453 12.38 -35.22 -18.48
N SER A 454 12.61 -36.35 -17.80
CA SER A 454 11.59 -37.01 -16.98
C SER A 454 11.41 -36.28 -15.64
N PRO A 455 10.17 -36.14 -15.14
CA PRO A 455 9.93 -35.66 -13.80
C PRO A 455 10.63 -36.54 -12.76
N ILE A 456 11.03 -35.91 -11.65
CA ILE A 456 11.66 -36.55 -10.49
C ILE A 456 10.76 -36.42 -9.28
N ASN A 457 11.05 -37.17 -8.21
CA ASN A 457 10.43 -36.98 -6.92
C ASN A 457 11.47 -36.39 -5.94
N LEU A 458 11.13 -35.26 -5.35
CA LEU A 458 12.02 -34.59 -4.41
C LEU A 458 11.21 -34.00 -3.25
N SER A 459 11.50 -34.45 -2.01
CA SER A 459 10.92 -33.86 -0.82
C SER A 459 11.49 -32.48 -0.54
N ALA A 460 10.78 -31.66 0.21
CA ALA A 460 11.26 -30.33 0.62
C ALA A 460 12.49 -30.42 1.53
N GLU A 461 12.56 -31.48 2.33
CA GLU A 461 13.72 -31.73 3.19
C GLU A 461 14.97 -32.04 2.36
N LYS A 462 14.86 -32.94 1.38
CA LYS A 462 15.98 -33.28 0.49
C LYS A 462 16.42 -32.07 -0.36
N LEU A 463 15.47 -31.27 -0.83
CA LEU A 463 15.80 -30.03 -1.56
C LEU A 463 16.61 -29.05 -0.68
N ARG A 464 16.22 -28.87 0.60
CA ARG A 464 16.96 -28.04 1.55
C ARG A 464 18.33 -28.61 1.85
N GLU A 465 18.43 -29.92 2.10
CA GLU A 465 19.72 -30.60 2.31
C GLU A 465 20.69 -30.31 1.16
N LEU A 466 20.23 -30.36 -0.09
CA LEU A 466 21.06 -30.02 -1.25
C LEU A 466 21.56 -28.57 -1.22
N PHE A 467 20.73 -27.64 -0.81
CA PHE A 467 21.11 -26.23 -0.66
C PHE A 467 22.09 -26.05 0.52
N ASP A 468 21.82 -26.67 1.67
CA ASP A 468 22.67 -26.58 2.86
C ASP A 468 24.07 -27.15 2.59
N VAL A 469 24.16 -28.27 1.88
CA VAL A 469 25.46 -28.86 1.47
C VAL A 469 26.22 -27.90 0.55
N ALA A 470 25.53 -27.28 -0.43
CA ALA A 470 26.16 -26.33 -1.33
C ALA A 470 26.63 -25.06 -0.62
N GLU A 471 25.82 -24.53 0.30
CA GLU A 471 26.13 -23.32 1.07
C GLU A 471 27.35 -23.56 2.01
N ASN A 472 27.52 -24.77 2.50
CA ASN A 472 28.62 -25.12 3.41
C ASN A 472 29.90 -25.59 2.71
N ASP A 473 29.89 -25.72 1.36
CA ASP A 473 31.11 -26.09 0.61
C ASP A 473 32.02 -24.86 0.45
N GLU A 474 33.21 -24.93 1.09
CA GLU A 474 34.19 -23.84 1.06
C GLU A 474 34.67 -23.48 -0.35
N ASN A 475 34.69 -24.44 -1.31
CA ASN A 475 35.08 -24.19 -2.70
C ASN A 475 34.09 -23.29 -3.42
N ASN A 476 32.82 -23.35 -3.05
CA ASN A 476 31.76 -22.57 -3.64
C ASN A 476 31.64 -21.16 -3.02
N ARG A 477 32.11 -20.96 -1.79
CA ARG A 477 32.05 -19.69 -1.06
C ARG A 477 33.02 -18.66 -1.65
N LEU A 478 32.70 -17.39 -1.39
CA LEU A 478 33.62 -16.30 -1.69
C LEU A 478 34.84 -16.35 -0.77
N SER A 479 36.01 -16.22 -1.35
CA SER A 479 37.25 -16.01 -0.57
C SER A 479 37.29 -14.58 0.00
N SER A 480 38.10 -14.33 0.99
CA SER A 480 38.29 -12.98 1.57
C SER A 480 38.69 -11.95 0.51
N ALA A 481 39.51 -12.34 -0.48
CA ALA A 481 39.93 -11.46 -1.57
C ALA A 481 38.77 -11.11 -2.52
N GLU A 482 37.90 -12.09 -2.83
CA GLU A 482 36.70 -11.87 -3.67
C GLU A 482 35.68 -10.99 -2.94
N THR A 483 35.48 -11.21 -1.65
CA THR A 483 34.63 -10.37 -0.79
C THR A 483 35.16 -8.94 -0.72
N GLU A 484 36.46 -8.73 -0.55
CA GLU A 484 37.06 -7.40 -0.53
C GLU A 484 36.88 -6.65 -1.86
N LYS A 485 37.04 -7.36 -2.99
CA LYS A 485 36.76 -6.78 -4.33
C LYS A 485 35.30 -6.32 -4.45
N PHE A 486 34.36 -7.14 -3.99
CA PHE A 486 32.95 -6.82 -4.03
C PHE A 486 32.59 -5.62 -3.13
N LEU A 487 33.17 -5.57 -1.94
CA LEU A 487 32.98 -4.46 -1.01
C LEU A 487 33.45 -3.12 -1.59
N LYS A 488 34.52 -3.09 -2.41
CA LYS A 488 34.95 -1.85 -3.10
C LYS A 488 33.87 -1.28 -4.03
N ILE A 489 33.14 -2.15 -4.71
CA ILE A 489 32.00 -1.70 -5.54
C ILE A 489 30.87 -1.19 -4.64
N CYS A 490 30.59 -1.87 -3.53
CA CYS A 490 29.57 -1.45 -2.57
C CYS A 490 29.89 -0.09 -1.92
N ASP A 491 31.15 0.15 -1.58
CA ASP A 491 31.61 1.43 -1.05
C ASP A 491 31.47 2.57 -2.09
N PHE A 492 31.75 2.27 -3.36
CA PHE A 492 31.50 3.22 -4.44
C PHE A 492 30.02 3.59 -4.54
N MET A 493 29.12 2.61 -4.47
CA MET A 493 27.66 2.85 -4.48
C MET A 493 27.23 3.76 -3.32
N LYS A 494 27.80 3.56 -2.15
CA LYS A 494 27.53 4.39 -0.97
C LYS A 494 28.05 5.82 -1.14
N GLN A 495 29.25 6.00 -1.68
CA GLN A 495 29.89 7.32 -1.84
C GLN A 495 29.26 8.14 -2.97
N SER A 496 29.04 7.53 -4.12
CA SER A 496 28.58 8.23 -5.33
C SER A 496 27.05 8.38 -5.39
N PHE A 497 26.30 7.37 -4.95
CA PHE A 497 24.83 7.37 -5.07
C PHE A 497 24.11 7.49 -3.72
N ASN A 498 24.84 7.54 -2.61
CA ASN A 498 24.26 7.47 -1.26
C ASN A 498 23.38 6.22 -1.06
N VAL A 499 23.63 5.14 -1.82
CA VAL A 499 22.96 3.87 -1.71
C VAL A 499 23.66 3.03 -0.65
N SER A 500 22.95 2.80 0.46
CA SER A 500 23.40 1.90 1.52
C SER A 500 22.49 0.66 1.59
N PHE A 501 23.03 -0.44 2.02
CA PHE A 501 22.29 -1.67 2.27
C PHE A 501 22.75 -2.31 3.58
N GLY A 502 21.83 -3.03 4.23
CA GLY A 502 22.09 -3.65 5.52
C GLY A 502 22.75 -5.03 5.40
N ASN A 503 23.15 -5.58 6.54
CA ASN A 503 23.76 -6.91 6.65
C ASN A 503 22.92 -8.02 6.01
N ARG A 504 21.60 -7.87 5.95
CA ARG A 504 20.69 -8.83 5.30
C ARG A 504 21.06 -9.12 3.84
N ILE A 505 21.38 -8.09 3.06
CA ILE A 505 21.76 -8.27 1.64
C ILE A 505 23.10 -9.02 1.56
N MET A 506 24.05 -8.73 2.45
CA MET A 506 25.31 -9.47 2.49
C MET A 506 25.08 -10.94 2.84
N VAL A 507 24.28 -11.25 3.86
CA VAL A 507 23.92 -12.63 4.21
C VAL A 507 23.26 -13.35 3.02
N GLN A 508 22.36 -12.66 2.29
CA GLN A 508 21.77 -13.24 1.08
C GLN A 508 22.81 -13.52 -0.01
N ILE A 509 23.79 -12.65 -0.21
CA ILE A 509 24.89 -12.87 -1.18
C ILE A 509 25.74 -14.05 -0.76
N GLU A 510 26.09 -14.13 0.52
CA GLU A 510 26.89 -15.22 1.09
C GLU A 510 26.19 -16.59 0.98
N SER A 511 24.87 -16.63 1.02
CA SER A 511 24.07 -17.84 0.79
C SER A 511 23.85 -18.12 -0.70
N PHE A 512 23.54 -17.09 -1.50
CA PHE A 512 23.20 -17.23 -2.91
C PHE A 512 24.38 -17.73 -3.76
N VAL A 513 25.58 -17.16 -3.56
CA VAL A 513 26.77 -17.46 -4.38
C VAL A 513 27.13 -18.93 -4.37
N PRO A 514 27.32 -19.60 -3.21
CA PRO A 514 27.72 -21.01 -3.20
C PRO A 514 26.67 -21.93 -3.80
N ILE A 515 25.39 -21.64 -3.61
CA ILE A 515 24.29 -22.41 -4.22
C ILE A 515 24.30 -22.25 -5.74
N TYR A 516 24.49 -21.01 -6.23
CA TYR A 516 24.56 -20.73 -7.67
C TYR A 516 25.74 -21.43 -8.34
N VAL A 517 26.90 -21.47 -7.67
CA VAL A 517 28.08 -22.20 -8.13
C VAL A 517 27.82 -23.71 -8.16
N ALA A 518 27.21 -24.28 -7.14
CA ALA A 518 26.82 -25.69 -7.10
C ALA A 518 25.81 -26.08 -8.18
N LEU A 519 25.01 -25.11 -8.67
CA LEU A 519 24.13 -25.26 -9.82
C LEU A 519 24.89 -25.19 -11.16
N GLY A 520 26.24 -25.05 -11.15
CA GLY A 520 27.09 -25.00 -12.31
C GLY A 520 27.29 -23.60 -12.91
N GLY A 521 27.01 -22.54 -12.14
CA GLY A 521 27.33 -21.16 -12.50
C GLY A 521 28.71 -20.72 -12.00
N SER A 522 29.12 -19.48 -12.31
CA SER A 522 30.33 -18.86 -11.77
C SER A 522 30.02 -17.97 -10.57
N LYS A 523 31.03 -17.69 -9.74
CA LYS A 523 30.93 -16.75 -8.63
C LYS A 523 30.65 -15.32 -9.14
N GLU A 524 31.29 -14.97 -10.25
CA GLU A 524 31.13 -13.67 -10.90
C GLU A 524 29.71 -13.46 -11.41
N ASP A 525 29.11 -14.45 -12.07
CA ASP A 525 27.72 -14.38 -12.55
C ASP A 525 26.75 -14.22 -11.36
N ALA A 526 27.00 -14.94 -10.25
CA ALA A 526 26.20 -14.82 -9.04
C ALA A 526 26.31 -13.44 -8.38
N LEU A 527 27.53 -12.89 -8.31
CA LEU A 527 27.77 -11.54 -7.79
C LEU A 527 27.17 -10.46 -8.69
N ASP A 528 27.31 -10.60 -9.99
CA ASP A 528 26.68 -9.70 -10.97
C ASP A 528 25.16 -9.66 -10.81
N PHE A 529 24.53 -10.83 -10.77
CA PHE A 529 23.10 -10.96 -10.53
C PHE A 529 22.67 -10.28 -9.25
N MET A 530 23.32 -10.61 -8.13
CA MET A 530 22.94 -10.04 -6.83
C MET A 530 23.22 -8.54 -6.74
N PHE A 531 24.32 -8.06 -7.32
CA PHE A 531 24.64 -6.64 -7.36
C PHE A 531 23.59 -5.86 -8.19
N ALA A 532 23.29 -6.32 -9.39
CA ALA A 532 22.32 -5.68 -10.25
C ALA A 532 20.93 -5.61 -9.60
N ARG A 533 20.46 -6.71 -9.00
CA ARG A 533 19.09 -6.85 -8.48
C ARG A 533 18.89 -6.29 -7.08
N LYS A 534 19.93 -6.26 -6.24
CA LYS A 534 19.81 -5.84 -4.83
C LYS A 534 20.38 -4.46 -4.54
N ILE A 535 21.42 -4.05 -5.28
CA ILE A 535 22.18 -2.84 -4.97
C ILE A 535 21.98 -1.79 -6.05
N LEU A 536 22.34 -2.08 -7.30
CA LEU A 536 22.28 -1.13 -8.41
C LEU A 536 20.85 -0.69 -8.72
N ARG A 537 19.87 -1.58 -8.57
CA ARG A 537 18.45 -1.26 -8.75
C ARG A 537 17.99 -0.04 -7.92
N LYS A 538 18.58 0.22 -6.75
CA LYS A 538 18.23 1.36 -5.88
C LYS A 538 18.57 2.73 -6.50
N VAL A 539 19.33 2.74 -7.59
CA VAL A 539 19.60 3.94 -8.40
C VAL A 539 18.44 4.27 -9.35
N ASP A 540 17.52 3.32 -9.58
CA ASP A 540 16.37 3.57 -10.47
C ASP A 540 15.50 4.71 -9.92
N GLY A 541 15.21 5.69 -10.77
CA GLY A 541 14.45 6.88 -10.38
C GLY A 541 15.28 8.04 -9.81
N MET A 542 16.61 7.93 -9.77
CA MET A 542 17.50 9.07 -9.56
C MET A 542 17.70 9.80 -10.90
N PHE A 543 17.46 11.10 -10.92
CA PHE A 543 17.49 11.91 -12.16
C PHE A 543 18.46 13.10 -12.05
N GLU A 544 19.36 13.10 -11.08
CA GLU A 544 20.37 14.13 -10.92
C GLU A 544 21.45 14.03 -12.02
N ASP A 545 21.95 15.18 -12.47
CA ASP A 545 22.90 15.29 -13.61
C ASP A 545 24.17 14.43 -13.41
N PHE A 546 24.64 14.28 -12.17
CA PHE A 546 25.85 13.49 -11.86
C PHE A 546 25.66 11.97 -12.01
N VAL A 547 24.44 11.46 -11.98
CA VAL A 547 24.15 10.00 -11.98
C VAL A 547 24.72 9.32 -13.20
N LYS A 548 24.62 9.96 -14.37
CA LYS A 548 25.14 9.43 -15.64
C LYS A 548 26.66 9.22 -15.60
N ASP A 549 27.39 10.24 -15.11
CA ASP A 549 28.85 10.18 -15.03
C ASP A 549 29.32 9.15 -14.01
N GLU A 550 28.64 9.08 -12.86
CA GLU A 550 28.94 8.09 -11.83
C GLU A 550 28.63 6.65 -12.27
N LEU A 551 27.60 6.41 -13.08
CA LEU A 551 27.34 5.10 -13.69
C LEU A 551 28.47 4.68 -14.66
N ILE A 552 29.04 5.64 -15.41
CA ILE A 552 30.21 5.39 -16.25
C ILE A 552 31.44 5.05 -15.39
N ASN A 553 31.63 5.77 -14.28
CA ASN A 553 32.75 5.52 -13.37
C ASN A 553 32.59 4.17 -12.66
N LEU A 554 31.37 3.80 -12.26
CA LEU A 554 31.05 2.46 -11.74
C LEU A 554 31.44 1.36 -12.73
N THR A 555 31.08 1.51 -14.02
CA THR A 555 31.46 0.55 -15.06
C THR A 555 32.98 0.42 -15.20
N LYS A 556 33.72 1.53 -15.13
CA LYS A 556 35.19 1.50 -15.16
C LYS A 556 35.76 0.77 -13.95
N LEU A 557 35.22 1.01 -12.76
CA LEU A 557 35.65 0.33 -11.52
C LEU A 557 35.40 -1.19 -11.63
N ILE A 558 34.19 -1.61 -12.01
CA ILE A 558 33.85 -3.01 -12.16
C ILE A 558 34.79 -3.69 -13.18
N ASN A 559 34.98 -3.07 -14.34
CA ASN A 559 35.89 -3.59 -15.38
C ASN A 559 37.36 -3.69 -14.91
N SER A 560 37.80 -2.82 -14.01
CA SER A 560 39.15 -2.87 -13.44
C SER A 560 39.32 -4.00 -12.44
N LEU A 561 38.24 -4.37 -11.70
CA LEU A 561 38.29 -5.40 -10.64
C LEU A 561 38.02 -6.81 -11.18
N TYR A 562 37.10 -6.95 -12.11
CA TYR A 562 36.60 -8.25 -12.60
C TYR A 562 36.92 -8.52 -14.08
N GLY A 563 37.28 -7.50 -14.85
CA GLY A 563 37.47 -7.60 -16.31
C GLY A 563 36.24 -7.13 -17.09
N LYS A 564 36.46 -6.89 -18.39
CA LYS A 564 35.39 -6.42 -19.29
C LYS A 564 34.39 -7.54 -19.58
N ASN A 565 33.12 -7.18 -19.68
CA ASN A 565 32.00 -8.09 -20.02
C ASN A 565 31.79 -9.25 -19.02
N VAL A 566 32.27 -9.14 -17.79
CA VAL A 566 32.03 -10.13 -16.74
C VAL A 566 30.68 -9.84 -16.05
N PHE A 567 30.42 -8.59 -15.66
CA PHE A 567 29.17 -8.15 -15.01
C PHE A 567 28.14 -7.72 -16.06
N LYS A 568 27.60 -8.69 -16.81
CA LYS A 568 26.69 -8.45 -17.96
C LYS A 568 25.33 -7.89 -17.54
N GLU A 569 24.74 -8.42 -16.46
CA GLU A 569 23.45 -7.94 -15.95
C GLU A 569 23.56 -6.51 -15.44
N THR A 570 24.64 -6.22 -14.73
CA THR A 570 24.96 -4.87 -14.26
C THR A 570 25.15 -3.90 -15.44
N GLU A 571 25.93 -4.26 -16.46
CA GLU A 571 26.16 -3.43 -17.64
C GLU A 571 24.86 -3.16 -18.41
N LYS A 572 24.00 -4.18 -18.56
CA LYS A 572 22.68 -4.06 -19.18
C LYS A 572 21.78 -3.08 -18.42
N LEU A 573 21.78 -3.16 -17.09
CA LEU A 573 20.98 -2.29 -16.23
C LEU A 573 21.50 -0.85 -16.27
N ILE A 574 22.82 -0.63 -16.23
CA ILE A 574 23.44 0.69 -16.37
C ILE A 574 23.06 1.33 -17.72
N LEU A 575 23.11 0.56 -18.80
CA LEU A 575 22.70 1.02 -20.13
C LEU A 575 21.22 1.45 -20.15
N LYS A 576 20.35 0.71 -19.47
CA LYS A 576 18.92 1.03 -19.33
C LYS A 576 18.73 2.35 -18.58
N PHE A 577 19.42 2.55 -17.47
CA PHE A 577 19.35 3.79 -16.69
C PHE A 577 19.92 4.98 -17.47
N THR A 578 21.09 4.83 -18.10
CA THR A 578 21.72 5.88 -18.90
C THR A 578 20.85 6.37 -20.06
N LYS A 579 20.09 5.46 -20.71
CA LYS A 579 19.13 5.82 -21.77
C LYS A 579 17.94 6.63 -21.27
N ARG A 580 17.56 6.52 -19.99
CA ARG A 580 16.47 7.29 -19.38
C ARG A 580 16.90 8.68 -18.90
N LEU A 581 18.20 8.91 -18.78
CA LEU A 581 18.81 10.17 -18.34
C LEU A 581 19.21 11.10 -19.51
N VAL A 582 18.74 10.81 -20.74
CA VAL A 582 19.00 11.61 -21.95
C VAL A 582 17.84 12.58 -22.24
#